data_3187fe431aa7fd139fcb4eba2028c036
#
_entry.id   3187fe431aa7fd139fcb4eba2028c036
#
_cell.length_a   1.000
_cell.length_b   1.000
_cell.length_c   1.000
_cell.angle_alpha   90.00
_cell.angle_beta   90.00
_cell.angle_gamma   90.00
#
_symmetry.space_group_name_H-M   'P 1'
#
loop_
_entity.id
_entity.type
_entity.pdbx_description
1 polymer ?
#
loop_
_entity_poly.entity_id
_entity_poly.type
_entity_poly.pdbx_seq_one_letter_code
_entity_poly.pdbx_strand_id
1 'polypeptide(L)'
;ELKITVLGEGNTDPVARNDVGVIAEDSTLTVSNGANANLVGSYDATGEHSGDVLDTSSTTHYDTDADGDTLSVASVRTGSVEGSGTAGTLGQALTGTYGQLTLSADGSYTYEANQTAADALDLADSVTDVFNYTVSDGNGGTDEGTITITILGINDAPVAQDDVGVISV
;
A
#
# COMPACT_ATOMS: atom_id res chain seq x y z
N GLU A 1 6.53 23.97 52.86
CA GLU A 1 6.00 24.16 51.53
C GLU A 1 6.10 22.84 50.78
N LEU A 2 4.92 22.30 50.30
CA LEU A 2 4.89 21.09 49.52
C LEU A 2 5.19 21.44 48.06
N LYS A 3 6.30 20.92 47.51
CA LYS A 3 6.63 21.06 46.09
C LYS A 3 6.22 19.79 45.37
N ILE A 4 5.22 19.86 44.53
CA ILE A 4 4.78 18.77 43.68
C ILE A 4 5.50 18.98 42.32
N THR A 5 6.30 18.01 41.90
CA THR A 5 6.85 17.94 40.55
C THR A 5 6.05 16.93 39.78
N VAL A 6 5.33 17.38 38.75
CA VAL A 6 4.69 16.50 37.78
C VAL A 6 5.74 16.19 36.70
N LEU A 7 6.10 14.91 36.58
CA LEU A 7 6.93 14.45 35.48
C LEU A 7 5.95 14.12 34.34
N GLY A 8 6.24 14.60 33.14
CA GLY A 8 5.52 14.16 31.94
C GLY A 8 5.72 12.66 31.73
N GLU A 9 4.75 12.01 31.13
CA GLU A 9 4.93 10.66 30.62
C GLU A 9 6.00 10.70 29.53
N GLY A 10 6.76 9.63 29.38
CA GLY A 10 7.71 9.48 28.29
C GLY A 10 6.98 9.32 26.97
N ASN A 11 7.69 9.46 25.85
CA ASN A 11 7.15 9.19 24.53
C ASN A 11 6.57 7.77 24.45
N THR A 12 5.39 7.64 23.87
CA THR A 12 4.71 6.36 23.60
C THR A 12 4.90 6.02 22.12
N ASP A 13 5.12 4.76 21.80
CA ASP A 13 5.20 4.34 20.41
C ASP A 13 3.85 4.50 19.69
N PRO A 14 3.82 4.87 18.41
CA PRO A 14 2.60 4.92 17.62
C PRO A 14 1.99 3.52 17.46
N VAL A 15 0.75 3.45 17.02
CA VAL A 15 0.08 2.21 16.65
C VAL A 15 -0.29 2.28 15.19
N ALA A 16 0.41 1.51 14.35
CA ALA A 16 0.10 1.33 12.94
C ALA A 16 -1.04 0.30 12.75
N ARG A 17 -1.83 0.50 11.71
CA ARG A 17 -2.91 -0.40 11.29
C ARG A 17 -2.65 -0.88 9.87
N ASN A 18 -3.25 -2.02 9.54
CA ASN A 18 -3.10 -2.58 8.20
C ASN A 18 -4.09 -1.96 7.22
N ASP A 19 -3.62 -1.68 6.01
CA ASP A 19 -4.37 -1.08 4.93
C ASP A 19 -4.68 -2.07 3.82
N VAL A 20 -5.67 -1.75 3.01
CA VAL A 20 -6.06 -2.55 1.85
C VAL A 20 -6.32 -1.67 0.63
N GLY A 21 -6.06 -2.23 -0.54
CA GLY A 21 -6.43 -1.66 -1.82
C GLY A 21 -6.95 -2.76 -2.75
N VAL A 22 -7.83 -2.42 -3.68
CA VAL A 22 -8.34 -3.32 -4.71
C VAL A 22 -8.23 -2.63 -6.06
N ILE A 23 -7.73 -3.32 -7.06
CA ILE A 23 -7.51 -2.77 -8.40
C ILE A 23 -7.65 -3.86 -9.47
N ALA A 24 -8.03 -3.51 -10.69
CA ALA A 24 -7.87 -4.41 -11.83
C ALA A 24 -6.41 -4.47 -12.28
N GLU A 25 -6.01 -5.58 -12.90
CA GLU A 25 -4.76 -5.62 -13.66
C GLU A 25 -4.76 -4.50 -14.72
N ASP A 26 -3.60 -4.14 -15.24
CA ASP A 26 -3.39 -3.04 -16.21
C ASP A 26 -3.87 -1.65 -15.75
N SER A 27 -4.14 -1.49 -14.47
CA SER A 27 -4.64 -0.24 -13.90
C SER A 27 -3.68 0.36 -12.87
N THR A 28 -3.96 1.61 -12.49
CA THR A 28 -3.23 2.33 -11.43
C THR A 28 -4.20 2.76 -10.34
N LEU A 29 -3.95 2.32 -9.12
CA LEU A 29 -4.59 2.84 -7.91
C LEU A 29 -3.81 4.06 -7.42
N THR A 30 -4.48 5.17 -7.17
CA THR A 30 -3.87 6.37 -6.58
C THR A 30 -4.63 6.78 -5.33
N VAL A 31 -3.91 6.87 -4.22
CA VAL A 31 -4.44 7.28 -2.92
C VAL A 31 -3.69 8.52 -2.46
N SER A 32 -4.42 9.62 -2.30
CA SER A 32 -3.86 10.91 -1.91
C SER A 32 -3.73 11.02 -0.39
N ASN A 33 -2.78 11.82 0.08
CA ASN A 33 -2.66 12.16 1.50
C ASN A 33 -3.98 12.73 2.04
N GLY A 34 -4.38 12.28 3.22
CA GLY A 34 -5.65 12.59 3.84
C GLY A 34 -6.86 11.94 3.17
N ALA A 35 -6.65 10.99 2.24
CA ALA A 35 -7.73 10.18 1.70
C ALA A 35 -8.32 9.30 2.79
N ASN A 36 -9.63 9.33 2.92
CA ASN A 36 -10.35 8.55 3.92
C ASN A 36 -10.65 7.14 3.39
N ALA A 37 -10.83 6.20 4.29
CA ALA A 37 -11.28 4.87 3.95
C ALA A 37 -12.54 4.92 3.07
N ASN A 38 -12.45 4.35 1.89
CA ASN A 38 -13.53 4.31 0.90
C ASN A 38 -13.80 2.88 0.42
N LEU A 39 -13.87 1.95 1.36
CA LEU A 39 -14.29 0.59 1.07
C LEU A 39 -15.80 0.55 0.86
N VAL A 40 -16.23 0.85 -0.34
CA VAL A 40 -17.63 0.76 -0.75
C VAL A 40 -17.74 -0.53 -1.56
N GLY A 41 -18.42 -1.52 -1.08
CA GLY A 41 -18.54 -2.87 -1.58
C GLY A 41 -18.81 -3.11 -3.08
N SER A 42 -18.36 -2.24 -3.94
CA SER A 42 -18.34 -2.34 -5.40
C SER A 42 -17.03 -1.78 -5.90
N TYR A 43 -16.15 -2.65 -6.31
CA TYR A 43 -14.95 -2.32 -7.05
C TYR A 43 -15.29 -1.66 -8.40
N ASP A 44 -14.61 -0.58 -8.73
CA ASP A 44 -14.63 0.04 -10.05
C ASP A 44 -13.22 0.08 -10.68
N ALA A 45 -13.11 0.59 -11.91
CA ALA A 45 -11.82 0.67 -12.60
C ALA A 45 -10.81 1.65 -11.97
N THR A 46 -11.21 2.45 -10.98
CA THR A 46 -10.33 3.36 -10.25
C THR A 46 -9.74 2.71 -8.99
N GLY A 47 -10.23 1.52 -8.61
CA GLY A 47 -9.82 0.79 -7.42
C GLY A 47 -10.53 1.25 -6.14
N GLU A 48 -10.41 0.46 -5.10
CA GLU A 48 -10.88 0.76 -3.75
C GLU A 48 -9.69 0.74 -2.78
N HIS A 49 -9.76 1.54 -1.73
CA HIS A 49 -8.70 1.66 -0.73
C HIS A 49 -9.27 1.94 0.66
N SER A 50 -8.50 1.63 1.69
CA SER A 50 -8.86 1.92 3.08
C SER A 50 -8.53 3.34 3.54
N GLY A 51 -8.07 4.18 2.66
CA GLY A 51 -7.48 5.48 2.94
C GLY A 51 -5.99 5.50 2.60
N ASP A 52 -5.29 6.62 2.86
CA ASP A 52 -3.83 6.58 2.85
C ASP A 52 -3.33 5.75 4.06
N VAL A 53 -2.06 5.35 4.04
CA VAL A 53 -1.56 4.46 5.10
C VAL A 53 -1.40 5.14 6.47
N LEU A 54 -1.67 6.45 6.57
CA LEU A 54 -1.71 7.21 7.82
C LEU A 54 -3.11 7.78 8.07
N ASP A 55 -4.17 7.20 7.48
CA ASP A 55 -5.53 7.69 7.57
C ASP A 55 -5.99 7.82 9.01
N THR A 56 -6.28 9.04 9.42
CA THR A 56 -6.75 9.39 10.75
C THR A 56 -8.28 9.46 10.85
N SER A 57 -9.03 9.14 9.80
CA SER A 57 -10.48 9.29 9.73
C SER A 57 -11.26 7.98 9.82
N SER A 58 -10.60 6.84 9.57
CA SER A 58 -11.22 5.52 9.65
C SER A 58 -11.17 4.95 11.07
N THR A 59 -12.24 4.32 11.52
CA THR A 59 -12.28 3.66 12.85
C THR A 59 -11.61 2.29 12.86
N THR A 60 -11.31 1.72 11.69
CA THR A 60 -10.75 0.37 11.54
C THR A 60 -9.33 0.35 11.01
N HIS A 61 -8.92 1.40 10.27
CA HIS A 61 -7.60 1.54 9.65
C HIS A 61 -6.89 2.82 10.14
N TYR A 62 -7.21 3.25 11.34
CA TYR A 62 -6.75 4.50 11.92
C TYR A 62 -5.43 4.31 12.65
N ASP A 63 -4.38 4.93 12.16
CA ASP A 63 -3.11 5.02 12.85
C ASP A 63 -3.20 6.07 13.98
N THR A 64 -2.66 5.75 15.13
CA THR A 64 -2.77 6.60 16.32
C THR A 64 -1.44 6.75 17.03
N ASP A 65 -1.31 7.89 17.65
CA ASP A 65 -0.29 8.14 18.67
C ASP A 65 -0.97 8.63 19.97
N ALA A 66 -0.56 8.06 21.11
CA ALA A 66 -1.19 8.37 22.39
C ALA A 66 -0.82 9.75 22.91
N ASP A 67 0.32 10.28 22.49
CA ASP A 67 0.81 11.61 22.83
C ASP A 67 0.30 12.68 21.85
N GLY A 68 -0.34 12.24 20.74
CA GLY A 68 -0.87 13.10 19.69
C GLY A 68 0.19 13.62 18.74
N ASP A 69 1.30 12.90 18.61
CA ASP A 69 2.39 13.24 17.73
C ASP A 69 2.00 13.07 16.25
N THR A 70 2.68 13.81 15.39
CA THR A 70 2.44 13.73 13.95
C THR A 70 3.14 12.50 13.37
N LEU A 71 2.35 11.59 12.80
CA LEU A 71 2.85 10.36 12.19
C LEU A 71 3.41 10.60 10.78
N SER A 72 4.40 9.81 10.42
CA SER A 72 4.97 9.76 9.09
C SER A 72 5.46 8.35 8.75
N VAL A 73 5.45 7.98 7.47
CA VAL A 73 6.07 6.74 7.02
C VAL A 73 7.59 6.91 7.00
N ALA A 74 8.30 6.02 7.68
CA ALA A 74 9.76 6.05 7.78
C ALA A 74 10.44 5.07 6.81
N SER A 75 9.81 3.94 6.48
CA SER A 75 10.35 2.94 5.55
C SER A 75 9.27 2.11 4.89
N VAL A 76 9.62 1.43 3.79
CA VAL A 76 8.76 0.48 3.06
C VAL A 76 9.57 -0.74 2.61
N ARG A 77 8.93 -1.92 2.60
CA ARG A 77 9.53 -3.19 2.16
C ARG A 77 8.49 -4.05 1.46
N THR A 78 8.95 -5.01 0.65
CA THR A 78 8.06 -6.04 0.08
C THR A 78 7.73 -7.11 1.12
N GLY A 79 6.54 -7.71 1.00
CA GLY A 79 6.11 -8.86 1.78
C GLY A 79 5.32 -8.52 3.04
N SER A 80 4.75 -9.58 3.65
CA SER A 80 3.82 -9.48 4.79
C SER A 80 4.48 -9.62 6.15
N VAL A 81 5.79 -9.87 6.19
CA VAL A 81 6.53 -10.01 7.45
C VAL A 81 7.19 -8.68 7.75
N GLU A 82 6.72 -8.03 8.78
CA GLU A 82 7.19 -6.73 9.26
C GLU A 82 8.70 -6.71 9.44
N GLY A 83 9.35 -5.63 9.00
CA GLY A 83 10.79 -5.44 9.02
C GLY A 83 11.59 -6.34 8.09
N SER A 84 10.92 -7.24 7.34
CA SER A 84 11.55 -8.17 6.38
C SER A 84 11.26 -7.81 4.94
N GLY A 85 11.90 -8.52 4.00
CA GLY A 85 11.72 -8.33 2.56
C GLY A 85 12.70 -7.32 1.96
N THR A 86 12.51 -7.03 0.67
CA THR A 86 13.35 -6.08 -0.07
C THR A 86 12.98 -4.66 0.34
N ALA A 87 13.97 -3.90 0.82
CA ALA A 87 13.77 -2.50 1.18
C ALA A 87 13.56 -1.63 -0.06
N GLY A 88 12.57 -0.73 0.02
CA GLY A 88 12.33 0.34 -0.94
C GLY A 88 12.84 1.69 -0.46
N THR A 89 12.71 2.68 -1.32
CA THR A 89 12.94 4.09 -1.00
C THR A 89 11.61 4.82 -1.15
N LEU A 90 11.21 5.59 -0.15
CA LEU A 90 9.97 6.37 -0.21
C LEU A 90 9.97 7.31 -1.42
N GLY A 91 8.83 7.42 -2.07
CA GLY A 91 8.66 8.18 -3.31
C GLY A 91 9.28 7.55 -4.56
N GLN A 92 9.80 6.31 -4.46
CA GLN A 92 10.29 5.54 -5.60
C GLN A 92 9.51 4.23 -5.73
N ALA A 93 9.38 3.74 -6.96
CA ALA A 93 8.67 2.48 -7.22
C ALA A 93 9.40 1.29 -6.59
N LEU A 94 8.70 0.52 -5.78
CA LEU A 94 9.13 -0.74 -5.19
C LEU A 94 8.37 -1.88 -5.87
N THR A 95 9.10 -2.74 -6.59
CA THR A 95 8.51 -3.84 -7.35
C THR A 95 8.08 -4.98 -6.43
N GLY A 96 6.79 -5.30 -6.51
CA GLY A 96 6.16 -6.49 -5.93
C GLY A 96 6.10 -7.66 -6.93
N THR A 97 5.17 -8.57 -6.73
CA THR A 97 4.97 -9.72 -7.61
C THR A 97 4.12 -9.35 -8.83
N TYR A 98 3.07 -8.58 -8.63
CA TYR A 98 2.07 -8.25 -9.64
C TYR A 98 2.09 -6.79 -10.07
N GLY A 99 2.79 -5.93 -9.31
CA GLY A 99 2.85 -4.51 -9.61
C GLY A 99 3.98 -3.78 -8.90
N GLN A 100 3.88 -2.45 -8.89
CA GLN A 100 4.83 -1.55 -8.26
C GLN A 100 4.11 -0.60 -7.31
N LEU A 101 4.57 -0.54 -6.06
CA LEU A 101 4.10 0.42 -5.07
C LEU A 101 5.05 1.62 -5.01
N THR A 102 4.52 2.82 -5.06
CA THR A 102 5.24 4.06 -4.70
C THR A 102 4.56 4.64 -3.47
N LEU A 103 5.20 4.54 -2.31
CA LEU A 103 4.70 5.05 -1.03
C LEU A 103 5.48 6.29 -0.62
N SER A 104 4.77 7.33 -0.20
CA SER A 104 5.34 8.61 0.26
C SER A 104 5.39 8.69 1.78
N ALA A 105 6.22 9.59 2.31
CA ALA A 105 6.34 9.79 3.76
C ALA A 105 5.06 10.35 4.42
N ASP A 106 4.17 10.95 3.64
CA ASP A 106 2.89 11.49 4.10
C ASP A 106 1.73 10.48 4.06
N GLY A 107 2.02 9.21 3.76
CA GLY A 107 1.03 8.13 3.69
C GLY A 107 0.38 7.94 2.32
N SER A 108 0.48 8.91 1.41
CA SER A 108 -0.04 8.79 0.04
C SER A 108 0.70 7.71 -0.75
N TYR A 109 0.00 7.03 -1.64
CA TYR A 109 0.63 6.02 -2.47
C TYR A 109 -0.01 5.87 -3.85
N THR A 110 0.76 5.28 -4.76
CA THR A 110 0.26 4.72 -6.02
C THR A 110 0.66 3.26 -6.11
N TYR A 111 -0.19 2.45 -6.72
CA TYR A 111 0.14 1.08 -7.10
C TYR A 111 -0.26 0.86 -8.55
N GLU A 112 0.69 0.39 -9.36
CA GLU A 112 0.49 0.05 -10.77
C GLU A 112 0.57 -1.47 -10.93
N ALA A 113 -0.51 -2.12 -11.37
CA ALA A 113 -0.56 -3.55 -11.66
C ALA A 113 0.03 -3.81 -13.06
N ASN A 114 1.36 -3.71 -13.19
CA ASN A 114 2.10 -3.64 -14.46
C ASN A 114 3.15 -4.75 -14.64
N GLN A 115 3.10 -5.81 -13.86
CA GLN A 115 4.02 -6.93 -14.01
C GLN A 115 3.39 -8.03 -14.88
N THR A 116 4.22 -8.74 -15.65
CA THR A 116 3.78 -9.88 -16.49
C THR A 116 2.97 -10.93 -15.72
N ALA A 117 3.15 -11.02 -14.40
CA ALA A 117 2.35 -11.91 -13.57
C ALA A 117 0.93 -11.40 -13.35
N ALA A 118 0.71 -10.08 -13.42
CA ALA A 118 -0.62 -9.49 -13.43
C ALA A 118 -1.30 -9.70 -14.79
N ASP A 119 -0.59 -9.40 -15.89
CA ASP A 119 -1.07 -9.59 -17.28
C ASP A 119 -1.49 -11.03 -17.61
N ALA A 120 -1.14 -12.00 -16.77
CA ALA A 120 -1.46 -13.42 -16.97
C ALA A 120 -2.70 -13.86 -16.17
N LEU A 121 -3.41 -12.95 -15.51
CA LEU A 121 -4.64 -13.26 -14.78
C LEU A 121 -5.82 -13.37 -15.76
N ASP A 122 -6.62 -14.37 -15.57
CA ASP A 122 -7.86 -14.51 -16.32
C ASP A 122 -9.05 -13.83 -15.60
N LEU A 123 -10.11 -13.56 -16.33
CA LEU A 123 -11.35 -13.03 -15.76
C LEU A 123 -11.82 -13.89 -14.57
N ALA A 124 -12.04 -13.25 -13.43
CA ALA A 124 -12.37 -13.81 -12.12
C ALA A 124 -11.18 -14.35 -11.32
N ASP A 125 -9.96 -14.27 -11.81
CA ASP A 125 -8.79 -14.48 -10.99
C ASP A 125 -8.60 -13.30 -10.00
N SER A 126 -8.03 -13.61 -8.84
CA SER A 126 -7.72 -12.62 -7.81
C SER A 126 -6.45 -13.02 -7.08
N VAL A 127 -5.52 -12.11 -7.02
CA VAL A 127 -4.21 -12.29 -6.36
C VAL A 127 -3.91 -11.09 -5.46
N THR A 128 -2.86 -11.20 -4.63
CA THR A 128 -2.48 -10.10 -3.74
C THR A 128 -0.99 -9.83 -3.80
N ASP A 129 -0.62 -8.54 -3.79
CA ASP A 129 0.69 -8.06 -3.37
C ASP A 129 0.59 -7.51 -1.96
N VAL A 130 1.62 -7.74 -1.16
CA VAL A 130 1.71 -7.24 0.21
C VAL A 130 3.03 -6.51 0.39
N PHE A 131 2.95 -5.35 1.03
CA PHE A 131 4.11 -4.56 1.44
C PHE A 131 3.98 -4.27 2.94
N ASN A 132 5.10 -4.13 3.63
CA ASN A 132 5.11 -3.63 4.99
C ASN A 132 5.80 -2.26 5.05
N TYR A 133 5.39 -1.44 5.99
CA TYR A 133 5.93 -0.11 6.19
C TYR A 133 6.08 0.18 7.68
N THR A 134 6.96 1.11 8.00
CA THR A 134 7.19 1.56 9.38
C THR A 134 6.63 2.96 9.53
N VAL A 135 5.80 3.17 10.55
CA VAL A 135 5.33 4.49 10.99
C VAL A 135 6.26 5.01 12.06
N SER A 136 6.50 6.31 12.08
CA SER A 136 7.28 7.01 13.10
C SER A 136 6.51 8.23 13.60
N ASP A 137 6.60 8.48 14.90
CA ASP A 137 6.09 9.66 15.59
C ASP A 137 7.07 10.86 15.56
N GLY A 138 8.29 10.66 15.04
CA GLY A 138 9.35 11.69 15.00
C GLY A 138 10.07 11.90 16.33
N ASN A 139 9.66 11.27 17.42
CA ASN A 139 10.21 11.37 18.77
C ASN A 139 10.96 10.10 19.23
N GLY A 140 11.07 9.11 18.31
CA GLY A 140 11.83 7.88 18.53
C GLY A 140 10.97 6.63 18.65
N GLY A 141 9.65 6.77 18.74
CA GLY A 141 8.69 5.68 18.66
C GLY A 141 8.44 5.25 17.21
N THR A 142 8.22 3.96 17.01
CA THR A 142 7.88 3.38 15.69
C THR A 142 6.97 2.17 15.86
N ASP A 143 6.14 1.93 14.85
CA ASP A 143 5.36 0.68 14.71
C ASP A 143 5.28 0.28 13.24
N GLU A 144 4.90 -0.95 12.96
CA GLU A 144 4.87 -1.51 11.62
C GLU A 144 3.47 -1.92 11.22
N GLY A 145 3.09 -1.58 9.99
CA GLY A 145 1.84 -1.97 9.36
C GLY A 145 2.06 -2.62 8.00
N THR A 146 1.00 -3.17 7.43
CA THR A 146 1.02 -3.73 6.08
C THR A 146 -0.02 -3.07 5.20
N ILE A 147 0.30 -2.97 3.91
CA ILE A 147 -0.67 -2.66 2.86
C ILE A 147 -0.84 -3.88 1.96
N THR A 148 -2.08 -4.36 1.82
CA THR A 148 -2.44 -5.48 0.97
C THR A 148 -3.20 -4.98 -0.24
N ILE A 149 -2.65 -5.14 -1.43
CA ILE A 149 -3.30 -4.78 -2.69
C ILE A 149 -3.85 -6.05 -3.33
N THR A 150 -5.15 -6.10 -3.55
CA THR A 150 -5.82 -7.16 -4.30
C THR A 150 -5.90 -6.75 -5.76
N ILE A 151 -5.36 -7.58 -6.64
CA ILE A 151 -5.39 -7.42 -8.09
C ILE A 151 -6.41 -8.40 -8.66
N LEU A 152 -7.35 -7.87 -9.44
CA LEU A 152 -8.41 -8.63 -10.09
C LEU A 152 -8.09 -8.78 -11.57
N GLY A 153 -8.17 -10.01 -12.08
CA GLY A 153 -8.02 -10.29 -13.49
C GLY A 153 -9.21 -9.75 -14.29
N ILE A 154 -8.94 -9.25 -15.49
CA ILE A 154 -9.93 -8.81 -16.47
C ILE A 154 -9.81 -9.67 -17.74
N ASN A 155 -10.73 -9.50 -18.68
CA ASN A 155 -10.64 -10.22 -19.94
C ASN A 155 -9.73 -9.51 -20.93
N ASP A 156 -8.64 -10.17 -21.30
CA ASP A 156 -7.70 -9.67 -22.29
C ASP A 156 -8.20 -9.81 -23.72
N ALA A 157 -7.89 -8.82 -24.54
CA ALA A 157 -8.15 -8.91 -25.97
C ALA A 157 -7.12 -9.84 -26.64
N PRO A 158 -7.55 -10.73 -27.57
CA PRO A 158 -6.61 -11.58 -28.28
C PRO A 158 -5.65 -10.77 -29.14
N VAL A 159 -4.36 -11.10 -29.08
CA VAL A 159 -3.31 -10.52 -29.91
C VAL A 159 -3.05 -11.44 -31.09
N ALA A 160 -3.42 -11.02 -32.31
CA ALA A 160 -3.09 -11.75 -33.52
C ALA A 160 -1.61 -11.53 -33.88
N GLN A 161 -0.91 -12.60 -34.22
CA GLN A 161 0.45 -12.55 -34.76
C GLN A 161 0.43 -12.85 -36.26
N ASP A 162 1.29 -12.14 -37.00
CA ASP A 162 1.43 -12.38 -38.43
C ASP A 162 2.17 -13.69 -38.68
N ASP A 163 1.58 -14.56 -39.52
CA ASP A 163 2.22 -15.80 -39.98
C ASP A 163 3.08 -15.54 -41.20
N VAL A 164 4.29 -16.10 -41.21
CA VAL A 164 5.21 -16.03 -42.35
C VAL A 164 5.33 -17.40 -42.99
N GLY A 165 4.81 -17.51 -44.24
CA GLY A 165 4.98 -18.69 -45.06
C GLY A 165 6.21 -18.58 -46.00
N VAL A 166 7.06 -19.61 -46.00
CA VAL A 166 8.18 -19.75 -46.99
C VAL A 166 7.82 -20.86 -47.94
N ILE A 167 7.73 -20.54 -49.24
CA ILE A 167 7.63 -21.53 -50.31
C ILE A 167 8.99 -21.70 -50.97
N SER A 168 9.44 -22.94 -51.05
CA SER A 168 10.61 -23.31 -51.89
C SER A 168 10.15 -23.74 -53.29
N VAL A 169 10.79 -23.24 -54.30
CA VAL A 169 10.62 -23.61 -55.69
C VAL A 169 11.68 -24.63 -56.12
#